data_925723ce87dd8c1a654469666c6b842f
#
_entry.id   925723ce87dd8c1a654469666c6b842f
#
_cell.length_a   1.000
_cell.length_b   1.000
_cell.length_c   1.000
_cell.angle_alpha   90.00
_cell.angle_beta   90.00
_cell.angle_gamma   90.00
#
_symmetry.space_group_name_H-M   'P 1'
#
loop_
_entity.id
_entity.type
_entity.pdbx_description
1 polymer ?
#
loop_
_entity_poly.entity_id
_entity_poly.type
_entity_poly.pdbx_seq_one_letter_code
_entity_poly.pdbx_strand_id
1 'polypeptide(L)'
;MKFISWNIDSINAALTGTSKRAGETRDVLHKIAAENPDAIAIQETKLSKNGPTKKHLQVLAELFPDYAVAWRSSVEPARKGYAGSMYLYKKEYQPVVTQPQIGAPEPMDDEGRIITLEFPSFYLTEVYTPNSGNGLKRLDERQVWDDCYRQ
;
A
#
# COMPACT_ATOMS: atom_id res chain seq x y z
N MET A 1 -9.58 9.75 -15.54
CA MET A 1 -8.68 9.62 -14.36
C MET A 1 -7.49 8.72 -14.69
N LYS A 2 -6.33 9.03 -14.11
CA LYS A 2 -5.10 8.23 -14.26
C LYS A 2 -4.74 7.61 -12.92
N PHE A 3 -4.55 6.29 -12.89
CA PHE A 3 -4.14 5.53 -11.71
C PHE A 3 -2.82 4.83 -11.97
N ILE A 4 -1.95 4.81 -10.97
CA ILE A 4 -0.68 4.08 -10.98
C ILE A 4 -0.67 3.11 -9.80
N SER A 5 -0.22 1.89 -10.04
CA SER A 5 -0.01 0.88 -8.99
C SER A 5 1.43 0.42 -9.02
N TRP A 6 2.07 0.36 -7.86
CA TRP A 6 3.48 -0.01 -7.76
C TRP A 6 3.80 -0.69 -6.43
N ASN A 7 4.45 -1.85 -6.52
CA ASN A 7 5.03 -2.52 -5.35
C ASN A 7 6.40 -1.90 -5.05
N ILE A 8 6.50 -1.17 -3.94
CA ILE A 8 7.70 -0.40 -3.59
C ILE A 8 8.76 -1.22 -2.86
N ASP A 9 8.38 -2.32 -2.25
CA ASP A 9 9.29 -3.14 -1.42
C ASP A 9 10.05 -2.31 -0.38
N SER A 10 9.33 -1.77 0.58
CA SER A 10 9.77 -0.86 1.65
C SER A 10 9.78 0.62 1.28
N ILE A 11 8.74 1.32 1.71
CA ILE A 11 8.64 2.77 1.52
C ILE A 11 9.67 3.55 2.38
N ASN A 12 10.03 3.02 3.55
CA ASN A 12 11.04 3.68 4.42
C ASN A 12 12.36 3.83 3.70
N ALA A 13 12.85 2.77 3.05
CA ALA A 13 14.08 2.80 2.28
C ALA A 13 14.01 3.85 1.15
N ALA A 14 12.89 3.89 0.42
CA ALA A 14 12.68 4.83 -0.67
C ALA A 14 12.71 6.30 -0.20
N LEU A 15 12.06 6.61 0.92
CA LEU A 15 11.91 7.98 1.40
C LEU A 15 13.11 8.48 2.19
N THR A 16 13.77 7.62 2.97
CA THR A 16 14.83 8.00 3.92
C THR A 16 16.14 7.24 3.78
N GLY A 17 16.19 6.22 2.93
CA GLY A 17 17.38 5.41 2.71
C GLY A 17 18.47 6.15 1.94
N THR A 18 19.73 5.74 2.15
CA THR A 18 20.92 6.35 1.52
C THR A 18 21.63 5.40 0.55
N SER A 19 21.14 4.16 0.40
CA SER A 19 21.71 3.21 -0.56
C SER A 19 21.45 3.63 -2.00
N LYS A 20 22.23 3.09 -2.93
CA LYS A 20 22.01 3.29 -4.37
C LYS A 20 20.58 2.87 -4.78
N ARG A 21 20.14 1.71 -4.32
CA ARG A 21 18.77 1.20 -4.59
C ARG A 21 17.70 2.15 -4.05
N ALA A 22 17.89 2.70 -2.85
CA ALA A 22 16.97 3.69 -2.28
C ALA A 22 16.88 4.94 -3.16
N GLY A 23 18.00 5.41 -3.68
CA GLY A 23 18.05 6.54 -4.63
C GLY A 23 17.31 6.24 -5.93
N GLU A 24 17.51 5.06 -6.52
CA GLU A 24 16.81 4.61 -7.72
C GLU A 24 15.29 4.51 -7.50
N THR A 25 14.88 3.99 -6.36
CA THR A 25 13.45 3.92 -5.98
C THR A 25 12.86 5.32 -5.80
N ARG A 26 13.61 6.24 -5.20
CA ARG A 26 13.18 7.65 -5.07
C ARG A 26 13.04 8.33 -6.44
N ASP A 27 13.91 8.02 -7.39
CA ASP A 27 13.80 8.51 -8.77
C ASP A 27 12.52 8.03 -9.44
N VAL A 28 12.07 6.80 -9.16
CA VAL A 28 10.77 6.29 -9.64
C VAL A 28 9.62 7.11 -9.05
N LEU A 29 9.68 7.45 -7.75
CA LEU A 29 8.67 8.32 -7.12
C LEU A 29 8.61 9.69 -7.79
N HIS A 30 9.74 10.29 -8.13
CA HIS A 30 9.77 11.55 -8.89
C HIS A 30 9.12 11.42 -10.28
N LYS A 31 9.36 10.32 -10.97
CA LYS A 31 8.72 10.05 -12.27
C LYS A 31 7.21 9.88 -12.14
N ILE A 32 6.76 9.16 -11.11
CA ILE A 32 5.33 9.01 -10.81
C ILE A 32 4.70 10.38 -10.53
N ALA A 33 5.34 11.22 -9.73
CA ALA A 33 4.85 12.57 -9.43
C ALA A 33 4.72 13.42 -10.71
N ALA A 34 5.70 13.33 -11.62
CA ALA A 34 5.67 14.03 -12.90
C ALA A 34 4.51 13.59 -13.81
N GLU A 35 4.05 12.36 -13.70
CA GLU A 35 2.87 11.85 -14.41
C GLU A 35 1.55 12.45 -13.92
N ASN A 36 1.56 13.12 -12.78
CA ASN A 36 0.40 13.76 -12.16
C ASN A 36 -0.84 12.86 -12.08
N PRO A 37 -0.74 11.63 -11.54
CA PRO A 37 -1.86 10.71 -11.45
C PRO A 37 -2.92 11.20 -10.46
N ASP A 38 -4.16 10.74 -10.64
CA ASP A 38 -5.25 11.03 -9.71
C ASP A 38 -5.14 10.22 -8.41
N ALA A 39 -4.64 8.99 -8.51
CA ALA A 39 -4.31 8.16 -7.35
C ALA A 39 -3.14 7.22 -7.66
N ILE A 40 -2.40 6.90 -6.59
CA ILE A 40 -1.25 5.99 -6.62
C ILE A 40 -1.49 4.93 -5.55
N ALA A 41 -1.56 3.67 -5.95
CA ALA A 41 -1.62 2.52 -5.05
C ALA A 41 -0.21 1.96 -4.85
N ILE A 42 0.23 1.89 -3.60
CA ILE A 42 1.57 1.43 -3.23
C ILE A 42 1.44 0.18 -2.36
N GLN A 43 1.99 -0.94 -2.82
CA GLN A 43 2.00 -2.20 -2.11
C GLN A 43 3.35 -2.43 -1.44
N GLU A 44 3.33 -3.25 -0.40
CA GLU A 44 4.50 -3.70 0.35
C GLU A 44 5.27 -2.55 0.99
N THR A 45 4.53 -1.71 1.70
CA THR A 45 5.10 -0.53 2.38
C THR A 45 6.03 -0.90 3.52
N LYS A 46 5.81 -2.04 4.17
CA LYS A 46 6.59 -2.56 5.32
C LYS A 46 6.71 -1.55 6.47
N LEU A 47 5.71 -0.69 6.64
CA LEU A 47 5.64 0.25 7.76
C LEU A 47 5.29 -0.48 9.07
N SER A 48 5.63 0.16 10.20
CA SER A 48 5.16 -0.30 11.51
C SER A 48 3.64 -0.14 11.65
N LYS A 49 3.08 -0.73 12.70
CA LYS A 49 1.65 -0.58 13.02
C LYS A 49 1.18 0.88 13.16
N ASN A 50 2.09 1.78 13.48
CA ASN A 50 1.81 3.21 13.61
C ASN A 50 1.82 3.96 12.27
N GLY A 51 2.11 3.26 11.19
CA GLY A 51 2.13 3.82 9.83
C GLY A 51 3.33 4.72 9.56
N PRO A 52 3.18 5.68 8.62
CA PRO A 52 4.26 6.57 8.25
C PRO A 52 4.65 7.49 9.41
N THR A 53 5.96 7.69 9.61
CA THR A 53 6.49 8.65 10.58
C THR A 53 6.29 10.09 10.09
N LYS A 54 6.54 11.06 10.98
CA LYS A 54 6.55 12.48 10.58
C LYS A 54 7.52 12.74 9.44
N LYS A 55 8.69 12.09 9.46
CA LYS A 55 9.70 12.22 8.40
C LYS A 55 9.19 11.65 7.08
N HIS A 56 8.55 10.48 7.10
CA HIS A 56 7.93 9.91 5.90
C HIS A 56 6.88 10.87 5.32
N LEU A 57 5.97 11.39 6.14
CA LEU A 57 4.93 12.31 5.70
C LEU A 57 5.50 13.62 5.14
N GLN A 58 6.59 14.13 5.73
CA GLN A 58 7.27 15.31 5.22
C GLN A 58 7.83 15.08 3.82
N VAL A 59 8.54 13.98 3.59
CA VAL A 59 9.10 13.66 2.27
C VAL A 59 7.99 13.41 1.25
N LEU A 60 6.92 12.72 1.63
CA LEU A 60 5.75 12.53 0.77
C LEU A 60 5.08 13.85 0.40
N ALA A 61 4.95 14.78 1.34
CA ALA A 61 4.38 16.10 1.09
C ALA A 61 5.24 16.94 0.14
N GLU A 62 6.57 16.79 0.19
CA GLU A 62 7.49 17.44 -0.75
C GLU A 62 7.38 16.87 -2.17
N LEU A 63 7.25 15.54 -2.30
CA LEU A 63 7.12 14.86 -3.59
C LEU A 63 5.72 15.01 -4.20
N PHE A 64 4.69 14.99 -3.36
CA PHE A 64 3.26 14.93 -3.72
C PHE A 64 2.47 15.97 -2.93
N PRO A 65 2.69 17.29 -3.13
CA PRO A 65 2.10 18.33 -2.28
C PRO A 65 0.58 18.39 -2.30
N ASP A 66 -0.06 17.96 -3.41
CA ASP A 66 -1.51 18.02 -3.58
C ASP A 66 -2.22 16.70 -3.23
N TYR A 67 -1.49 15.76 -2.61
CA TYR A 67 -2.00 14.42 -2.32
C TYR A 67 -2.25 14.21 -0.83
N ALA A 68 -3.33 13.51 -0.52
CA ALA A 68 -3.58 12.94 0.80
C ALA A 68 -3.02 11.51 0.85
N VAL A 69 -2.77 11.05 2.07
CA VAL A 69 -2.21 9.72 2.34
C VAL A 69 -3.23 8.89 3.10
N ALA A 70 -3.57 7.71 2.57
CA ALA A 70 -4.28 6.67 3.29
C ALA A 70 -3.37 5.45 3.38
N TRP A 71 -3.32 4.78 4.53
CA TRP A 71 -2.42 3.65 4.73
C TRP A 71 -3.04 2.59 5.63
N ARG A 72 -2.58 1.37 5.45
CA ARG A 72 -2.91 0.24 6.31
C ARG A 72 -1.66 -0.60 6.49
N SER A 73 -1.24 -0.77 7.73
CA SER A 73 -0.08 -1.58 8.07
C SER A 73 -0.48 -2.91 8.67
N SER A 74 0.45 -3.86 8.68
CA SER A 74 0.32 -5.10 9.41
C SER A 74 0.22 -4.81 10.92
N VAL A 75 -0.77 -5.43 11.57
CA VAL A 75 -1.02 -5.31 13.02
C VAL A 75 -1.06 -6.70 13.65
N GLU A 76 -0.84 -6.77 14.95
CA GLU A 76 -0.92 -8.05 15.66
C GLU A 76 -2.30 -8.72 15.47
N PRO A 77 -2.36 -10.05 15.25
CA PRO A 77 -1.28 -11.04 15.37
C PRO A 77 -0.36 -11.19 14.16
N ALA A 78 -0.55 -10.42 13.10
CA ALA A 78 0.31 -10.49 11.93
C ALA A 78 1.74 -9.98 12.22
N ARG A 79 2.67 -10.38 11.37
CA ARG A 79 4.09 -10.02 11.49
C ARG A 79 4.29 -8.50 11.35
N LYS A 80 5.05 -7.92 12.27
CA LYS A 80 5.43 -6.50 12.25
C LYS A 80 6.32 -6.17 11.05
N GLY A 81 6.12 -4.97 10.46
CA GLY A 81 6.96 -4.50 9.35
C GLY A 81 6.89 -5.38 8.11
N TYR A 82 5.73 -5.96 7.85
CA TYR A 82 5.46 -6.90 6.77
C TYR A 82 4.26 -6.43 5.94
N ALA A 83 4.26 -6.74 4.64
CA ALA A 83 3.16 -6.33 3.76
C ALA A 83 2.82 -4.83 3.85
N GLY A 84 1.57 -4.49 4.08
CA GLY A 84 1.11 -3.10 4.17
C GLY A 84 0.82 -2.46 2.82
N SER A 85 -0.15 -1.57 2.80
CA SER A 85 -0.62 -0.87 1.60
C SER A 85 -0.78 0.62 1.88
N MET A 86 -0.71 1.43 0.81
CA MET A 86 -0.87 2.88 0.90
C MET A 86 -1.50 3.41 -0.39
N TYR A 87 -2.40 4.38 -0.24
CA TYR A 87 -2.82 5.25 -1.33
C TYR A 87 -2.27 6.67 -1.14
N LEU A 88 -1.82 7.25 -2.23
CA LEU A 88 -1.70 8.70 -2.40
C LEU A 88 -2.78 9.10 -3.40
N TYR A 89 -3.66 10.02 -3.04
CA TYR A 89 -4.73 10.49 -3.92
C TYR A 89 -4.86 12.00 -3.85
N LYS A 90 -5.27 12.64 -4.93
CA LYS A 90 -5.46 14.09 -4.96
C LYS A 90 -6.50 14.51 -3.93
N LYS A 91 -6.15 15.47 -3.08
CA LYS A 91 -6.98 15.97 -1.98
C LYS A 91 -8.35 16.46 -2.45
N GLU A 92 -8.44 17.01 -3.65
CA GLU A 92 -9.68 17.56 -4.20
C GLU A 92 -10.83 16.55 -4.32
N TYR A 93 -10.52 15.25 -4.48
CA TYR A 93 -11.53 14.22 -4.66
C TYR A 93 -12.23 13.78 -3.37
N GLN A 94 -11.56 13.89 -2.24
CA GLN A 94 -12.08 13.51 -0.92
C GLN A 94 -12.85 12.18 -0.90
N PRO A 95 -12.28 11.07 -1.39
CA PRO A 95 -12.95 9.77 -1.38
C PRO A 95 -13.17 9.29 0.04
N VAL A 96 -14.18 8.43 0.24
CA VAL A 96 -14.30 7.69 1.49
C VAL A 96 -13.27 6.55 1.49
N VAL A 97 -12.43 6.51 2.53
CA VAL A 97 -11.40 5.48 2.68
C VAL A 97 -11.93 4.36 3.56
N THR A 98 -11.89 3.14 3.07
CA THR A 98 -12.24 1.94 3.84
C THR A 98 -11.12 0.92 3.83
N GLN A 99 -11.05 0.10 4.88
CA GLN A 99 -10.07 -0.95 5.05
C GLN A 99 -10.81 -2.27 5.29
N PRO A 100 -11.37 -2.88 4.23
CA PRO A 100 -12.23 -4.05 4.38
C PRO A 100 -11.47 -5.26 4.89
N GLN A 101 -12.14 -6.04 5.72
CA GLN A 101 -11.76 -7.42 6.05
C GLN A 101 -12.57 -8.34 5.15
N ILE A 102 -11.95 -9.42 4.69
CA ILE A 102 -12.56 -10.38 3.76
C ILE A 102 -12.89 -11.73 4.42
N GLY A 103 -12.67 -11.86 5.72
CA GLY A 103 -12.83 -13.11 6.44
C GLY A 103 -11.72 -14.13 6.14
N ALA A 104 -10.55 -13.66 5.73
CA ALA A 104 -9.40 -14.53 5.49
C ALA A 104 -8.90 -15.15 6.81
N PRO A 105 -8.26 -16.34 6.74
CA PRO A 105 -7.68 -16.96 7.93
C PRO A 105 -6.69 -16.03 8.64
N GLU A 106 -6.72 -16.04 9.98
CA GLU A 106 -5.73 -15.34 10.78
C GLU A 106 -4.30 -15.81 10.42
N PRO A 107 -3.33 -14.90 10.28
CA PRO A 107 -3.39 -13.45 10.48
C PRO A 107 -3.60 -12.63 9.20
N MET A 108 -4.07 -13.21 8.11
CA MET A 108 -4.04 -12.60 6.77
C MET A 108 -4.85 -11.31 6.66
N ASP A 109 -6.01 -11.21 7.35
CA ASP A 109 -6.80 -9.97 7.36
C ASP A 109 -6.12 -8.81 8.12
N ASP A 110 -5.11 -9.14 8.94
CA ASP A 110 -4.38 -8.18 9.75
C ASP A 110 -3.05 -7.74 9.12
N GLU A 111 -2.76 -8.18 7.89
CA GLU A 111 -1.51 -7.88 7.19
C GLU A 111 -1.55 -6.57 6.38
N GLY A 112 -2.66 -5.82 6.42
CA GLY A 112 -2.77 -4.53 5.74
C GLY A 112 -2.75 -4.63 4.22
N ARG A 113 -3.47 -5.61 3.64
CA ARG A 113 -3.40 -5.95 2.21
C ARG A 113 -4.41 -5.25 1.32
N ILE A 114 -5.49 -4.67 1.88
CA ILE A 114 -6.59 -4.12 1.10
C ILE A 114 -6.97 -2.73 1.63
N ILE A 115 -7.04 -1.76 0.73
CA ILE A 115 -7.61 -0.42 0.97
C ILE A 115 -8.53 -0.10 -0.19
N THR A 116 -9.70 0.44 0.09
CA THR A 116 -10.65 0.90 -0.92
C THR A 116 -10.88 2.40 -0.80
N LEU A 117 -10.83 3.08 -1.92
CA LEU A 117 -11.29 4.46 -2.08
C LEU A 117 -12.65 4.45 -2.77
N GLU A 118 -13.65 5.03 -2.12
CA GLU A 118 -14.98 5.19 -2.69
C GLU A 118 -15.11 6.61 -3.26
N PHE A 119 -15.30 6.69 -4.56
CA PHE A 119 -15.62 7.90 -5.30
C PHE A 119 -17.12 7.94 -5.61
N PRO A 120 -17.69 9.07 -6.01
CA PRO A 120 -19.14 9.18 -6.24
C PRO A 120 -19.72 8.17 -7.25
N SER A 121 -18.90 7.69 -8.19
CA SER A 121 -19.37 6.82 -9.29
C SER A 121 -18.65 5.48 -9.40
N PHE A 122 -17.63 5.22 -8.58
CA PHE A 122 -16.89 3.96 -8.61
C PHE A 122 -16.09 3.74 -7.33
N TYR A 123 -15.66 2.50 -7.14
CA TYR A 123 -14.70 2.10 -6.10
C TYR A 123 -13.35 1.79 -6.75
N LEU A 124 -12.27 2.21 -6.08
CA LEU A 124 -10.90 1.85 -6.46
C LEU A 124 -10.28 1.07 -5.30
N THR A 125 -10.07 -0.22 -5.51
CA THR A 125 -9.52 -1.11 -4.48
C THR A 125 -8.10 -1.51 -4.82
N GLU A 126 -7.18 -1.22 -3.91
CA GLU A 126 -5.81 -1.71 -3.91
C GLU A 126 -5.75 -3.05 -3.21
N VAL A 127 -5.03 -4.01 -3.79
CA VAL A 127 -4.86 -5.34 -3.23
C VAL A 127 -3.40 -5.79 -3.35
N TYR A 128 -2.80 -6.14 -2.21
CA TYR A 128 -1.51 -6.83 -2.16
C TYR A 128 -1.74 -8.30 -1.81
N THR A 129 -1.75 -9.16 -2.80
CA THR A 129 -2.05 -10.58 -2.62
C THR A 129 -0.94 -11.30 -1.84
N PRO A 130 -1.28 -12.28 -0.96
CA PRO A 130 -0.26 -13.04 -0.23
C PRO A 130 0.64 -13.84 -1.17
N ASN A 131 1.93 -13.90 -0.84
CA ASN A 131 2.89 -14.75 -1.54
C ASN A 131 2.77 -16.19 -1.05
N SER A 132 2.80 -17.16 -1.97
CA SER A 132 2.76 -18.59 -1.64
C SER A 132 4.05 -19.13 -1.00
N GLY A 133 5.10 -18.31 -0.95
CA GLY A 133 6.39 -18.65 -0.31
C GLY A 133 7.26 -19.58 -1.13
N ASN A 134 8.47 -19.79 -0.63
CA ASN A 134 9.44 -20.67 -1.26
C ASN A 134 8.92 -22.11 -1.33
N GLY A 135 9.00 -22.73 -2.49
CA GLY A 135 8.50 -24.09 -2.70
C GLY A 135 6.98 -24.21 -2.58
N LEU A 136 6.27 -23.09 -2.72
CA LEU A 136 4.79 -23.01 -2.64
C LEU A 136 4.22 -23.51 -1.31
N LYS A 137 4.99 -23.46 -0.23
CA LYS A 137 4.60 -23.99 1.10
C LYS A 137 3.35 -23.33 1.69
N ARG A 138 2.95 -22.13 1.21
CA ARG A 138 1.76 -21.41 1.63
C ARG A 138 0.68 -21.36 0.55
N LEU A 139 0.75 -22.24 -0.46
CA LEU A 139 -0.18 -22.23 -1.57
C LEU A 139 -1.64 -22.45 -1.11
N ASP A 140 -1.85 -23.39 -0.21
CA ASP A 140 -3.20 -23.67 0.31
C ASP A 140 -3.79 -22.45 1.04
N GLU A 141 -2.99 -21.79 1.87
CA GLU A 141 -3.39 -20.54 2.54
C GLU A 141 -3.73 -19.44 1.54
N ARG A 142 -2.94 -19.32 0.47
CA ARG A 142 -3.20 -18.36 -0.61
C ARG A 142 -4.50 -18.66 -1.33
N GLN A 143 -4.81 -19.93 -1.61
CA GLN A 143 -6.08 -20.33 -2.25
C GLN A 143 -7.27 -19.97 -1.39
N VAL A 144 -7.22 -20.21 -0.08
CA VAL A 144 -8.27 -19.80 0.86
C VAL A 144 -8.45 -18.29 0.86
N TRP A 145 -7.34 -17.53 0.87
CA TRP A 145 -7.39 -16.07 0.79
C TRP A 145 -8.06 -15.59 -0.50
N ASP A 146 -7.70 -16.19 -1.65
CA ASP A 146 -8.29 -15.86 -2.95
C ASP A 146 -9.81 -16.13 -2.98
N ASP A 147 -10.28 -17.20 -2.35
CA ASP A 147 -11.70 -17.52 -2.24
C ASP A 147 -12.43 -16.49 -1.36
N CYS A 148 -11.87 -16.09 -0.23
CA CYS A 148 -12.43 -15.04 0.63
C CYS A 148 -12.50 -13.70 -0.10
N TYR A 149 -11.47 -13.36 -0.87
CA TYR A 149 -11.43 -12.10 -1.62
C TYR A 149 -12.46 -12.06 -2.76
N ARG A 150 -12.78 -13.21 -3.33
CA ARG A 150 -13.74 -13.31 -4.45
C ARG A 150 -15.19 -13.08 -4.04
N GLN A 151 -15.53 -13.31 -2.78
CA GLN A 151 -16.90 -13.14 -2.24
C GLN A 151 -17.21 -11.66 -1.98
#